data_0dd705a479a6abf30741257576bb8c22
#
_entry.id   0dd705a479a6abf30741257576bb8c22
#
_cell.length_a   1.000
_cell.length_b   1.000
_cell.length_c   1.000
_cell.angle_alpha   90.00
_cell.angle_beta   90.00
_cell.angle_gamma   90.00
#
_symmetry.space_group_name_H-M   'P 1'
#
loop_
_entity.id
_entity.type
_entity.pdbx_description
1 polymer ?
#
loop_
_entity_poly.entity_id
_entity_poly.type
_entity_poly.pdbx_seq_one_letter_code
_entity_poly.pdbx_strand_id
1 'polypeptide(L)'
;MRKRFTKTEWSWIFYDWANSIWATNISAAIWPIYFQVVVSGLTNAGVVNTVYGYAVSFANLVTAVLAPYLGAIGDFKGMKKKLWTAFMLLGVVFTCFMAIFDNWVWMLIGFMLSRIGFSGSCLFYDSFLTDVTTPERMDKVSAWGFAMGYIGGSTIPFLISIGVMLAMGQSILSYKIAIMIVPVWWLLFSIPFWKNVQQTHYVDTPPSQLGKQAWRNTVSTFKSILRDKAVLFFILAYFCYIDGVDTIISMATNYGSTLGLGSIGMILALLVTQLVAMPFSILFGNWGKKYGALRLITIAVGVYGVITVVGFGMGFIIDYSDHLGLTAEKAASISTVLFWVLATMVGTVQGGIQALSRSYFGQIIPPERSNEYYGFLDIFGKFACVIGPALYSLVYALCGKASFGILSLIIPFVAGFVLLQVGKPHFRRVQHEEINE
;
A
#
# COMPACT_ATOMS: atom_id res chain seq x y z
N MET A 1 -27.62 18.50 5.42
CA MET A 1 -27.37 18.32 3.97
C MET A 1 -26.12 17.48 3.77
N ARG A 2 -26.15 16.35 3.04
CA ARG A 2 -24.96 15.61 2.62
C ARG A 2 -24.23 16.49 1.61
N LYS A 3 -23.14 17.19 2.03
CA LYS A 3 -22.30 17.95 1.09
C LYS A 3 -21.74 16.96 0.06
N ARG A 4 -22.05 17.18 -1.22
CA ARG A 4 -21.45 16.47 -2.35
C ARG A 4 -19.93 16.71 -2.34
N PHE A 5 -19.16 15.81 -2.92
CA PHE A 5 -17.73 16.04 -3.13
C PHE A 5 -17.55 17.25 -4.07
N THR A 6 -16.51 18.04 -3.79
CA THR A 6 -16.08 19.09 -4.71
C THR A 6 -15.43 18.49 -5.95
N LYS A 7 -15.27 19.29 -7.00
CA LYS A 7 -14.58 18.86 -8.22
C LYS A 7 -13.13 18.47 -7.94
N THR A 8 -12.47 19.18 -7.02
CA THR A 8 -11.09 18.91 -6.60
C THR A 8 -11.00 17.60 -5.83
N GLU A 9 -11.89 17.37 -4.85
CA GLU A 9 -11.97 16.11 -4.11
C GLU A 9 -12.20 14.91 -5.04
N TRP A 10 -13.15 15.01 -5.98
CA TRP A 10 -13.38 13.96 -6.97
C TRP A 10 -12.17 13.69 -7.84
N SER A 11 -11.48 14.74 -8.29
CA SER A 11 -10.29 14.60 -9.13
C SER A 11 -9.14 13.91 -8.38
N TRP A 12 -9.02 14.14 -7.08
CA TRP A 12 -8.08 13.46 -6.22
C TRP A 12 -8.48 11.99 -6.00
N ILE A 13 -9.75 11.71 -5.70
CA ILE A 13 -10.30 10.36 -5.55
C ILE A 13 -10.07 9.51 -6.82
N PHE A 14 -10.25 10.10 -8.01
CA PHE A 14 -10.02 9.43 -9.28
C PHE A 14 -8.56 9.09 -9.56
N TYR A 15 -7.61 9.65 -8.83
CA TYR A 15 -6.23 9.23 -9.00
C TYR A 15 -5.95 7.86 -8.40
N ASP A 16 -6.62 7.44 -7.32
CA ASP A 16 -6.57 6.05 -6.84
C ASP A 16 -7.15 5.07 -7.87
N TRP A 17 -8.22 5.47 -8.58
CA TRP A 17 -8.70 4.72 -9.74
C TRP A 17 -7.65 4.61 -10.85
N ALA A 18 -6.85 5.65 -11.05
CA ALA A 18 -5.84 5.69 -12.11
C ALA A 18 -4.63 4.81 -11.80
N ASN A 19 -4.06 4.91 -10.58
CA ASN A 19 -2.75 4.34 -10.27
C ASN A 19 -2.79 2.91 -9.70
N SER A 20 -3.89 2.48 -9.10
CA SER A 20 -3.97 1.16 -8.42
C SER A 20 -3.81 -0.02 -9.39
N ILE A 21 -4.06 0.17 -10.68
CA ILE A 21 -3.75 -0.85 -11.72
C ILE A 21 -2.27 -1.23 -11.69
N TRP A 22 -1.38 -0.27 -11.42
CA TRP A 22 0.05 -0.56 -11.36
C TRP A 22 0.37 -1.54 -10.21
N ALA A 23 -0.21 -1.30 -9.04
CA ALA A 23 -0.02 -2.18 -7.88
C ALA A 23 -0.50 -3.61 -8.18
N THR A 24 -1.64 -3.76 -8.85
CA THR A 24 -2.21 -5.08 -9.16
C THR A 24 -1.49 -5.76 -10.31
N ASN A 25 -1.37 -5.12 -11.48
CA ASN A 25 -0.85 -5.76 -12.68
C ASN A 25 0.69 -5.85 -12.68
N ILE A 26 1.38 -4.79 -12.21
CA ILE A 26 2.85 -4.74 -12.27
C ILE A 26 3.48 -5.27 -10.99
N SER A 27 2.99 -4.89 -9.81
CA SER A 27 3.64 -5.34 -8.58
C SER A 27 3.22 -6.74 -8.15
N ALA A 28 1.94 -7.12 -8.31
CA ALA A 28 1.39 -8.34 -7.70
C ALA A 28 1.15 -9.50 -8.68
N ALA A 29 0.74 -9.26 -9.93
CA ALA A 29 0.19 -10.34 -10.76
C ALA A 29 0.89 -10.53 -12.11
N ILE A 30 0.63 -9.67 -13.11
CA ILE A 30 0.96 -9.96 -14.51
C ILE A 30 2.46 -9.87 -14.78
N TRP A 31 3.11 -8.80 -14.32
CA TRP A 31 4.53 -8.60 -14.53
C TRP A 31 5.42 -9.69 -13.90
N PRO A 32 5.25 -10.12 -12.63
CA PRO A 32 6.07 -11.18 -12.09
C PRO A 32 5.95 -12.49 -12.88
N ILE A 33 4.74 -12.83 -13.36
CA ILE A 33 4.50 -14.03 -14.17
C ILE A 33 5.20 -13.89 -15.52
N TYR A 34 5.00 -12.75 -16.20
CA TYR A 34 5.64 -12.49 -17.51
C TYR A 34 7.17 -12.55 -17.41
N PHE A 35 7.74 -11.92 -16.38
CA PHE A 35 9.17 -11.95 -16.12
C PHE A 35 9.68 -13.40 -15.97
N GLN A 36 8.97 -14.24 -15.21
CA GLN A 36 9.30 -15.66 -15.05
C GLN A 36 9.22 -16.41 -16.39
N VAL A 37 8.22 -16.14 -17.23
CA VAL A 37 8.12 -16.74 -18.58
C VAL A 37 9.34 -16.41 -19.42
N VAL A 38 9.79 -15.15 -19.42
CA VAL A 38 11.00 -14.72 -20.16
C VAL A 38 12.27 -15.36 -19.61
N VAL A 39 12.39 -15.47 -18.29
CA VAL A 39 13.60 -15.95 -17.62
C VAL A 39 13.71 -17.46 -17.59
N SER A 40 12.60 -18.20 -17.62
CA SER A 40 12.56 -19.66 -17.50
C SER A 40 13.38 -20.41 -18.57
N GLY A 41 13.57 -19.79 -19.75
CA GLY A 41 14.41 -20.34 -20.82
C GLY A 41 15.92 -20.06 -20.69
N LEU A 42 16.34 -19.33 -19.67
CA LEU A 42 17.74 -18.95 -19.46
C LEU A 42 18.48 -20.00 -18.62
N THR A 43 19.73 -20.30 -18.99
CA THR A 43 20.61 -21.22 -18.23
C THR A 43 20.94 -20.75 -16.81
N ASN A 44 20.80 -19.43 -16.56
CA ASN A 44 21.09 -18.78 -15.29
C ASN A 44 19.83 -18.22 -14.58
N ALA A 45 18.65 -18.79 -14.82
CA ALA A 45 17.37 -18.31 -14.32
C ALA A 45 17.36 -18.05 -12.78
N GLY A 46 18.02 -18.90 -11.99
CA GLY A 46 18.14 -18.72 -10.54
C GLY A 46 18.89 -17.45 -10.16
N VAL A 47 19.96 -17.11 -10.88
CA VAL A 47 20.71 -15.87 -10.67
C VAL A 47 19.85 -14.66 -11.04
N VAL A 48 19.15 -14.73 -12.17
CA VAL A 48 18.28 -13.64 -12.63
C VAL A 48 17.15 -13.37 -11.64
N ASN A 49 16.55 -14.41 -11.07
CA ASN A 49 15.53 -14.25 -10.02
C ASN A 49 16.09 -13.60 -8.73
N THR A 50 17.33 -13.92 -8.36
CA THR A 50 18.02 -13.26 -7.25
C THR A 50 18.24 -11.78 -7.56
N VAL A 51 18.68 -11.46 -8.78
CA VAL A 51 18.87 -10.06 -9.24
C VAL A 51 17.53 -9.30 -9.25
N TYR A 52 16.43 -9.95 -9.63
CA TYR A 52 15.09 -9.36 -9.53
C TYR A 52 14.74 -8.97 -8.08
N GLY A 53 14.99 -9.84 -7.10
CA GLY A 53 14.80 -9.54 -5.69
C GLY A 53 15.62 -8.33 -5.23
N TYR A 54 16.90 -8.26 -5.63
CA TYR A 54 17.74 -7.09 -5.34
C TYR A 54 17.26 -5.82 -6.03
N ALA A 55 16.77 -5.91 -7.26
CA ALA A 55 16.19 -4.77 -7.99
C ALA A 55 14.96 -4.19 -7.28
N VAL A 56 14.07 -5.05 -6.80
CA VAL A 56 12.90 -4.63 -5.98
C VAL A 56 13.36 -3.92 -4.71
N SER A 57 14.31 -4.52 -3.97
CA SER A 57 14.84 -3.98 -2.72
C SER A 57 15.54 -2.64 -2.94
N PHE A 58 16.36 -2.54 -3.99
CA PHE A 58 17.07 -1.31 -4.35
C PHE A 58 16.10 -0.18 -4.72
N ALA A 59 15.07 -0.45 -5.53
CA ALA A 59 14.06 0.54 -5.88
C ALA A 59 13.31 1.06 -4.63
N ASN A 60 12.96 0.17 -3.70
CA ASN A 60 12.33 0.54 -2.44
C ASN A 60 13.27 1.40 -1.57
N LEU A 61 14.56 1.01 -1.46
CA LEU A 61 15.55 1.76 -0.69
C LEU A 61 15.76 3.17 -1.25
N VAL A 62 15.90 3.30 -2.58
CA VAL A 62 16.08 4.60 -3.25
C VAL A 62 14.88 5.51 -2.94
N THR A 63 13.67 5.01 -3.09
CA THR A 63 12.46 5.79 -2.82
C THR A 63 12.31 6.13 -1.34
N ALA A 64 12.60 5.20 -0.42
CA ALA A 64 12.55 5.44 1.00
C ALA A 64 13.54 6.55 1.44
N VAL A 65 14.80 6.45 1.02
CA VAL A 65 15.85 7.42 1.41
C VAL A 65 15.57 8.81 0.81
N LEU A 66 15.07 8.87 -0.43
CA LEU A 66 14.81 10.14 -1.10
C LEU A 66 13.48 10.78 -0.71
N ALA A 67 12.51 10.02 -0.17
CA ALA A 67 11.17 10.51 0.09
C ALA A 67 11.09 11.78 0.96
N PRO A 68 11.75 11.90 2.13
CA PRO A 68 11.66 13.12 2.93
C PRO A 68 12.34 14.32 2.25
N TYR A 69 13.48 14.08 1.59
CA TYR A 69 14.19 15.15 0.88
C TYR A 69 13.38 15.68 -0.31
N LEU A 70 12.83 14.79 -1.11
CA LEU A 70 11.95 15.15 -2.23
C LEU A 70 10.64 15.76 -1.71
N GLY A 71 10.14 15.27 -0.59
CA GLY A 71 9.02 15.87 0.13
C GLY A 71 9.29 17.32 0.51
N ALA A 72 10.45 17.59 1.12
CA ALA A 72 10.87 18.95 1.47
C ALA A 72 11.00 19.87 0.25
N ILE A 73 11.40 19.35 -0.91
CA ILE A 73 11.35 20.11 -2.18
C ILE A 73 9.89 20.34 -2.62
N GLY A 74 9.03 19.32 -2.46
CA GLY A 74 7.62 19.40 -2.82
C GLY A 74 6.83 20.42 -2.03
N ASP A 75 7.24 20.75 -0.80
CA ASP A 75 6.59 21.74 0.04
C ASP A 75 6.82 23.19 -0.44
N PHE A 76 7.80 23.43 -1.28
CA PHE A 76 7.97 24.75 -1.89
C PHE A 76 6.89 25.06 -2.92
N LYS A 77 6.56 26.33 -3.04
CA LYS A 77 5.49 26.84 -3.92
C LYS A 77 5.58 26.29 -5.35
N GLY A 78 4.51 25.60 -5.77
CA GLY A 78 4.37 25.05 -7.12
C GLY A 78 5.23 23.82 -7.42
N MET A 79 6.00 23.31 -6.46
CA MET A 79 6.87 22.13 -6.66
C MET A 79 6.14 20.80 -6.49
N LYS A 80 5.17 20.70 -5.58
CA LYS A 80 4.39 19.48 -5.32
C LYS A 80 3.83 18.87 -6.59
N LYS A 81 3.11 19.66 -7.37
CA LYS A 81 2.48 19.19 -8.62
C LYS A 81 3.49 18.84 -9.71
N LYS A 82 4.59 19.60 -9.79
CA LYS A 82 5.68 19.30 -10.76
C LYS A 82 6.33 17.94 -10.46
N LEU A 83 6.64 17.70 -9.18
CA LEU A 83 7.23 16.42 -8.74
C LEU A 83 6.26 15.27 -8.92
N TRP A 84 5.00 15.43 -8.51
CA TRP A 84 3.97 14.43 -8.78
C TRP A 84 3.89 14.08 -10.28
N THR A 85 3.84 15.11 -11.15
CA THR A 85 3.79 14.89 -12.60
C THR A 85 5.04 14.17 -13.12
N ALA A 86 6.23 14.58 -12.65
CA ALA A 86 7.49 13.96 -13.08
C ALA A 86 7.55 12.47 -12.68
N PHE A 87 7.18 12.14 -11.45
CA PHE A 87 7.17 10.76 -10.99
C PHE A 87 6.08 9.93 -11.67
N MET A 88 4.88 10.49 -11.87
CA MET A 88 3.81 9.82 -12.61
C MET A 88 4.24 9.51 -14.04
N LEU A 89 4.83 10.48 -14.75
CA LEU A 89 5.33 10.27 -16.12
C LEU A 89 6.50 9.28 -16.14
N LEU A 90 7.42 9.34 -15.18
CA LEU A 90 8.48 8.33 -15.03
C LEU A 90 7.87 6.92 -14.92
N GLY A 91 6.87 6.74 -14.04
CA GLY A 91 6.18 5.47 -13.89
C GLY A 91 5.51 4.98 -15.18
N VAL A 92 4.77 5.86 -15.85
CA VAL A 92 4.07 5.58 -17.10
C VAL A 92 5.04 5.19 -18.21
N VAL A 93 6.07 6.02 -18.46
CA VAL A 93 7.05 5.79 -19.56
C VAL A 93 7.80 4.48 -19.36
N PHE A 94 8.28 4.22 -18.13
CA PHE A 94 9.05 3.01 -17.88
C PHE A 94 8.17 1.76 -17.74
N THR A 95 6.88 1.89 -17.49
CA THR A 95 5.94 0.76 -17.68
C THR A 95 5.77 0.42 -19.17
N CYS A 96 5.69 1.40 -20.07
CA CYS A 96 5.72 1.14 -21.51
C CYS A 96 7.03 0.47 -21.94
N PHE A 97 8.16 0.97 -21.40
CA PHE A 97 9.48 0.43 -21.69
C PHE A 97 9.59 -1.07 -21.36
N MET A 98 9.02 -1.50 -20.22
CA MET A 98 8.99 -2.91 -19.82
C MET A 98 8.29 -3.82 -20.82
N ALA A 99 7.27 -3.33 -21.53
CA ALA A 99 6.52 -4.11 -22.49
C ALA A 99 7.21 -4.18 -23.89
N ILE A 100 8.11 -3.25 -24.17
CA ILE A 100 8.77 -3.17 -25.50
C ILE A 100 9.95 -4.14 -25.58
N PHE A 101 10.77 -4.21 -24.54
CA PHE A 101 12.01 -4.98 -24.55
C PHE A 101 11.81 -6.43 -24.09
N ASP A 102 12.50 -7.37 -24.75
CA ASP A 102 12.47 -8.81 -24.40
C ASP A 102 13.75 -9.25 -23.65
N ASN A 103 14.71 -8.36 -23.45
CA ASN A 103 15.91 -8.62 -22.69
C ASN A 103 15.65 -8.37 -21.20
N TRP A 104 15.88 -9.37 -20.37
CA TRP A 104 15.59 -9.32 -18.93
C TRP A 104 16.27 -8.15 -18.18
N VAL A 105 17.47 -7.71 -18.62
CA VAL A 105 18.18 -6.58 -18.00
C VAL A 105 17.42 -5.28 -18.22
N TRP A 106 17.03 -4.99 -19.47
CA TRP A 106 16.24 -3.80 -19.81
C TRP A 106 14.87 -3.84 -19.17
N MET A 107 14.26 -5.04 -19.11
CA MET A 107 12.99 -5.23 -18.40
C MET A 107 13.11 -4.89 -16.91
N LEU A 108 14.17 -5.31 -16.22
CA LEU A 108 14.42 -4.96 -14.82
C LEU A 108 14.71 -3.48 -14.61
N ILE A 109 15.48 -2.85 -15.48
CA ILE A 109 15.71 -1.40 -15.44
C ILE A 109 14.39 -0.66 -15.58
N GLY A 110 13.56 -1.05 -16.56
CA GLY A 110 12.21 -0.51 -16.74
C GLY A 110 11.35 -0.67 -15.49
N PHE A 111 11.35 -1.87 -14.91
CA PHE A 111 10.61 -2.15 -13.67
C PHE A 111 11.06 -1.28 -12.49
N MET A 112 12.37 -1.17 -12.25
CA MET A 112 12.91 -0.34 -11.16
C MET A 112 12.50 1.12 -11.30
N LEU A 113 12.67 1.70 -12.49
CA LEU A 113 12.33 3.10 -12.74
C LEU A 113 10.81 3.32 -12.73
N SER A 114 10.02 2.39 -13.24
CA SER A 114 8.56 2.41 -13.13
C SER A 114 8.13 2.36 -11.66
N ARG A 115 8.74 1.49 -10.82
CA ARG A 115 8.46 1.38 -9.40
C ARG A 115 8.80 2.65 -8.63
N ILE A 116 9.96 3.26 -8.93
CA ILE A 116 10.35 4.55 -8.36
C ILE A 116 9.34 5.64 -8.75
N GLY A 117 8.92 5.67 -10.01
CA GLY A 117 7.89 6.60 -10.51
C GLY A 117 6.55 6.41 -9.79
N PHE A 118 6.08 5.18 -9.68
CA PHE A 118 4.84 4.86 -8.97
C PHE A 118 4.91 5.30 -7.50
N SER A 119 5.96 4.88 -6.79
CA SER A 119 6.13 5.19 -5.37
C SER A 119 6.25 6.69 -5.10
N GLY A 120 7.04 7.42 -5.91
CA GLY A 120 7.17 8.88 -5.80
C GLY A 120 5.86 9.59 -6.10
N SER A 121 5.09 9.15 -7.10
CA SER A 121 3.79 9.74 -7.40
C SER A 121 2.77 9.52 -6.28
N CYS A 122 2.77 8.34 -5.63
CA CYS A 122 1.91 8.05 -4.48
C CYS A 122 2.24 8.95 -3.28
N LEU A 123 3.53 9.19 -2.98
CA LEU A 123 3.96 10.10 -1.92
C LEU A 123 3.32 11.49 -2.07
N PHE A 124 3.46 12.09 -3.25
CA PHE A 124 2.88 13.42 -3.51
C PHE A 124 1.36 13.38 -3.58
N TYR A 125 0.79 12.33 -4.13
CA TYR A 125 -0.67 12.14 -4.14
C TYR A 125 -1.25 12.12 -2.72
N ASP A 126 -0.66 11.34 -1.81
CA ASP A 126 -1.13 11.26 -0.42
C ASP A 126 -1.03 12.61 0.29
N SER A 127 0.07 13.32 0.10
CA SER A 127 0.27 14.63 0.70
C SER A 127 -0.69 15.72 0.15
N PHE A 128 -1.19 15.58 -1.09
CA PHE A 128 -2.22 16.47 -1.63
C PHE A 128 -3.57 16.37 -0.90
N LEU A 129 -3.77 15.37 -0.04
CA LEU A 129 -5.00 15.28 0.76
C LEU A 129 -5.22 16.54 1.60
N THR A 130 -4.16 17.17 2.10
CA THR A 130 -4.22 18.44 2.85
C THR A 130 -4.61 19.64 1.98
N ASP A 131 -4.37 19.58 0.66
CA ASP A 131 -4.68 20.66 -0.27
C ASP A 131 -6.09 20.56 -0.87
N VAL A 132 -6.63 19.35 -0.97
CA VAL A 132 -7.88 19.09 -1.71
C VAL A 132 -9.13 19.13 -0.84
N THR A 133 -8.97 19.00 0.49
CA THR A 133 -10.12 18.92 1.42
C THR A 133 -9.77 19.46 2.79
N THR A 134 -10.80 19.68 3.62
CA THR A 134 -10.63 20.15 5.00
C THR A 134 -10.46 18.96 5.97
N PRO A 135 -9.86 19.16 7.15
CA PRO A 135 -9.64 18.09 8.14
C PRO A 135 -10.89 17.26 8.45
N GLU A 136 -12.08 17.90 8.57
CA GLU A 136 -13.34 17.23 8.91
C GLU A 136 -13.86 16.31 7.79
N ARG A 137 -13.29 16.43 6.59
CA ARG A 137 -13.68 15.64 5.41
C ARG A 137 -12.61 14.65 4.96
N MET A 138 -11.38 14.76 5.49
CA MET A 138 -10.25 13.94 5.07
C MET A 138 -10.55 12.45 5.16
N ASP A 139 -11.16 11.98 6.25
CA ASP A 139 -11.51 10.55 6.43
C ASP A 139 -12.40 10.05 5.29
N LYS A 140 -13.42 10.85 4.95
CA LYS A 140 -14.35 10.49 3.89
C LYS A 140 -13.70 10.52 2.51
N VAL A 141 -12.90 11.54 2.21
CA VAL A 141 -12.23 11.70 0.91
C VAL A 141 -11.19 10.59 0.73
N SER A 142 -10.36 10.32 1.74
CA SER A 142 -9.37 9.26 1.73
C SER A 142 -10.00 7.88 1.53
N ALA A 143 -11.09 7.59 2.25
CA ALA A 143 -11.82 6.32 2.14
C ALA A 143 -12.42 6.08 0.75
N TRP A 144 -12.96 7.12 0.12
CA TRP A 144 -13.47 7.02 -1.25
C TRP A 144 -12.34 6.83 -2.27
N GLY A 145 -11.14 7.41 -2.03
CA GLY A 145 -9.95 7.12 -2.84
C GLY A 145 -9.66 5.63 -2.86
N PHE A 146 -9.46 5.02 -1.69
CA PHE A 146 -9.23 3.56 -1.58
C PHE A 146 -10.35 2.72 -2.19
N ALA A 147 -11.63 3.09 -1.94
CA ALA A 147 -12.77 2.38 -2.53
C ALA A 147 -12.74 2.38 -4.07
N MET A 148 -12.42 3.54 -4.67
CA MET A 148 -12.26 3.66 -6.12
C MET A 148 -11.05 2.90 -6.64
N GLY A 149 -9.94 2.87 -5.88
CA GLY A 149 -8.76 2.08 -6.20
C GLY A 149 -9.06 0.59 -6.28
N TYR A 150 -9.81 0.04 -5.31
CA TYR A 150 -10.15 -1.40 -5.30
C TYR A 150 -10.98 -1.82 -6.52
N ILE A 151 -12.00 -1.08 -6.89
CA ILE A 151 -12.86 -1.45 -8.02
C ILE A 151 -12.23 -1.02 -9.35
N GLY A 152 -12.00 0.27 -9.51
CA GLY A 152 -11.64 0.83 -10.79
C GLY A 152 -10.18 0.70 -11.14
N GLY A 153 -9.32 0.80 -10.13
CA GLY A 153 -7.88 0.70 -10.32
C GLY A 153 -7.36 -0.74 -10.30
N SER A 154 -7.90 -1.58 -9.40
CA SER A 154 -7.43 -2.96 -9.25
C SER A 154 -8.30 -3.95 -9.99
N THR A 155 -9.61 -4.01 -9.71
CA THR A 155 -10.46 -5.11 -10.19
C THR A 155 -10.78 -5.01 -11.68
N ILE A 156 -11.31 -3.88 -12.16
CA ILE A 156 -11.78 -3.74 -13.55
C ILE A 156 -10.64 -3.92 -14.56
N PRO A 157 -9.52 -3.15 -14.47
CA PRO A 157 -8.47 -3.28 -15.48
C PRO A 157 -7.69 -4.60 -15.36
N PHE A 158 -7.65 -5.21 -14.18
CA PHE A 158 -7.07 -6.54 -13.98
C PHE A 158 -7.90 -7.60 -14.73
N LEU A 159 -9.24 -7.57 -14.61
CA LEU A 159 -10.12 -8.47 -15.34
C LEU A 159 -10.01 -8.27 -16.86
N ILE A 160 -9.87 -7.02 -17.32
CA ILE A 160 -9.61 -6.73 -18.76
C ILE A 160 -8.29 -7.38 -19.19
N SER A 161 -7.22 -7.22 -18.39
CA SER A 161 -5.91 -7.80 -18.69
C SER A 161 -5.94 -9.33 -18.71
N ILE A 162 -6.62 -9.97 -17.77
CA ILE A 162 -6.84 -11.43 -17.78
C ILE A 162 -7.65 -11.85 -19.01
N GLY A 163 -8.71 -11.11 -19.34
CA GLY A 163 -9.53 -11.39 -20.52
C GLY A 163 -8.71 -11.38 -21.83
N VAL A 164 -7.82 -10.40 -21.98
CA VAL A 164 -6.88 -10.34 -23.11
C VAL A 164 -5.94 -11.55 -23.11
N MET A 165 -5.36 -11.89 -21.96
CA MET A 165 -4.45 -13.03 -21.87
C MET A 165 -5.13 -14.36 -22.20
N LEU A 166 -6.36 -14.58 -21.74
CA LEU A 166 -7.13 -15.79 -22.06
C LEU A 166 -7.53 -15.84 -23.52
N ALA A 167 -7.98 -14.74 -24.09
CA ALA A 167 -8.38 -14.66 -25.52
C ALA A 167 -7.21 -14.90 -26.48
N MET A 168 -5.98 -14.54 -26.09
CA MET A 168 -4.77 -14.69 -26.90
C MET A 168 -3.91 -15.90 -26.51
N GLY A 169 -4.40 -16.81 -25.66
CA GLY A 169 -3.74 -18.07 -25.28
C GLY A 169 -2.47 -17.91 -24.46
N GLN A 170 -2.38 -16.89 -23.61
CA GLN A 170 -1.22 -16.60 -22.74
C GLN A 170 0.12 -16.47 -23.50
N SER A 171 0.07 -15.93 -24.69
CA SER A 171 1.25 -15.66 -25.51
C SER A 171 2.08 -14.49 -24.96
N ILE A 172 3.36 -14.41 -25.35
CA ILE A 172 4.23 -13.27 -24.99
C ILE A 172 3.56 -11.93 -25.37
N LEU A 173 2.91 -11.88 -26.54
CA LEU A 173 2.19 -10.69 -26.98
C LEU A 173 1.02 -10.33 -26.05
N SER A 174 0.29 -11.33 -25.53
CA SER A 174 -0.82 -11.07 -24.61
C SER A 174 -0.34 -10.47 -23.27
N TYR A 175 0.79 -10.92 -22.74
CA TYR A 175 1.41 -10.31 -21.56
C TYR A 175 1.84 -8.86 -21.83
N LYS A 176 2.46 -8.58 -22.99
CA LYS A 176 2.86 -7.22 -23.37
C LYS A 176 1.66 -6.29 -23.50
N ILE A 177 0.56 -6.75 -24.11
CA ILE A 177 -0.68 -5.97 -24.20
C ILE A 177 -1.27 -5.72 -22.79
N ALA A 178 -1.33 -6.74 -21.94
CA ALA A 178 -1.82 -6.62 -20.58
C ALA A 178 -0.99 -5.61 -19.75
N ILE A 179 0.34 -5.56 -19.96
CA ILE A 179 1.22 -4.56 -19.34
C ILE A 179 0.95 -3.17 -19.92
N MET A 180 0.74 -3.05 -21.24
CA MET A 180 0.47 -1.77 -21.91
C MET A 180 -0.89 -1.15 -21.53
N ILE A 181 -1.85 -1.92 -21.03
CA ILE A 181 -3.09 -1.38 -20.48
C ILE A 181 -2.77 -0.47 -19.28
N VAL A 182 -1.75 -0.80 -18.46
CA VAL A 182 -1.41 -0.07 -17.25
C VAL A 182 -1.05 1.39 -17.49
N PRO A 183 -0.05 1.74 -18.32
CA PRO A 183 0.33 3.12 -18.55
C PRO A 183 -0.78 3.93 -19.24
N VAL A 184 -1.55 3.30 -20.14
CA VAL A 184 -2.68 3.96 -20.81
C VAL A 184 -3.78 4.30 -19.79
N TRP A 185 -4.17 3.34 -18.95
CA TRP A 185 -5.15 3.53 -17.90
C TRP A 185 -4.71 4.60 -16.90
N TRP A 186 -3.49 4.48 -16.41
CA TRP A 186 -2.95 5.41 -15.43
C TRP A 186 -2.88 6.83 -15.97
N LEU A 187 -2.35 7.03 -17.18
CA LEU A 187 -2.28 8.34 -17.80
C LEU A 187 -3.66 8.96 -18.04
N LEU A 188 -4.59 8.19 -18.62
CA LEU A 188 -5.94 8.66 -18.98
C LEU A 188 -6.72 9.15 -17.74
N PHE A 189 -6.75 8.34 -16.69
CA PHE A 189 -7.50 8.66 -15.48
C PHE A 189 -6.76 9.63 -14.54
N SER A 190 -5.50 9.96 -14.79
CA SER A 190 -4.76 11.05 -14.11
C SER A 190 -5.12 12.44 -14.62
N ILE A 191 -5.75 12.57 -15.79
CA ILE A 191 -6.09 13.89 -16.41
C ILE A 191 -6.95 14.76 -15.48
N PRO A 192 -8.00 14.25 -14.77
CA PRO A 192 -8.78 15.09 -13.87
C PRO A 192 -7.95 15.65 -12.72
N PHE A 193 -7.05 14.85 -12.15
CA PHE A 193 -6.13 15.30 -11.11
C PHE A 193 -5.21 16.41 -11.62
N TRP A 194 -4.60 16.21 -12.77
CA TRP A 194 -3.71 17.20 -13.38
C TRP A 194 -4.40 18.54 -13.64
N LYS A 195 -5.66 18.52 -14.11
CA LYS A 195 -6.40 19.73 -14.41
C LYS A 195 -6.91 20.47 -13.17
N ASN A 196 -7.39 19.76 -12.15
CA ASN A 196 -8.21 20.35 -11.09
C ASN A 196 -7.52 20.42 -9.72
N VAL A 197 -6.45 19.62 -9.47
CA VAL A 197 -5.75 19.63 -8.18
C VAL A 197 -4.59 20.63 -8.24
N GLN A 198 -4.50 21.47 -7.22
CA GLN A 198 -3.46 22.51 -7.09
C GLN A 198 -2.88 22.45 -5.67
N GLN A 199 -1.63 22.83 -5.52
CA GLN A 199 -1.00 23.03 -4.23
C GLN A 199 -1.53 24.34 -3.61
N THR A 200 -2.17 24.24 -2.46
CA THR A 200 -2.74 25.39 -1.70
C THR A 200 -1.88 25.72 -0.49
N HIS A 201 -1.21 24.74 0.11
CA HIS A 201 -0.32 24.90 1.25
C HIS A 201 1.14 24.73 0.79
N TYR A 202 1.99 25.68 1.09
CA TYR A 202 3.40 25.68 0.66
C TYR A 202 4.27 26.59 1.52
N VAL A 203 5.57 26.38 1.40
CA VAL A 203 6.61 27.22 2.00
C VAL A 203 7.24 28.07 0.90
N ASP A 204 7.28 29.39 1.10
CA ASP A 204 7.96 30.30 0.18
C ASP A 204 9.48 30.26 0.40
N THR A 205 10.26 29.99 -0.66
CA THR A 205 11.73 30.01 -0.61
C THR A 205 12.28 30.44 -1.97
N PRO A 206 13.35 31.28 -1.99
CA PRO A 206 14.00 31.66 -3.23
C PRO A 206 14.54 30.43 -4.01
N PRO A 207 14.29 30.34 -5.31
CA PRO A 207 14.70 29.18 -6.13
C PRO A 207 16.19 28.83 -6.05
N SER A 208 17.05 29.80 -5.87
CA SER A 208 18.53 29.62 -5.78
C SER A 208 18.98 28.83 -4.54
N GLN A 209 18.11 28.59 -3.56
CA GLN A 209 18.44 27.90 -2.30
C GLN A 209 17.68 26.59 -2.11
N LEU A 210 16.87 26.14 -3.07
CA LEU A 210 15.94 25.02 -2.93
C LEU A 210 16.60 23.77 -2.32
N GLY A 211 17.70 23.28 -2.89
CA GLY A 211 18.33 22.04 -2.42
C GLY A 211 18.91 22.13 -1.00
N LYS A 212 19.61 23.22 -0.69
CA LYS A 212 20.19 23.46 0.64
C LYS A 212 19.09 23.66 1.69
N GLN A 213 18.06 24.39 1.34
CA GLN A 213 16.94 24.63 2.25
C GLN A 213 16.11 23.36 2.46
N ALA A 214 15.89 22.56 1.41
CA ALA A 214 15.23 21.26 1.53
C ALA A 214 15.96 20.34 2.52
N TRP A 215 17.28 20.22 2.42
CA TRP A 215 18.07 19.44 3.38
C TRP A 215 17.92 19.94 4.82
N ARG A 216 18.00 21.27 5.01
CA ARG A 216 17.77 21.87 6.34
C ARG A 216 16.37 21.59 6.87
N ASN A 217 15.38 21.72 6.01
CA ASN A 217 13.99 21.42 6.37
C ASN A 217 13.84 19.95 6.78
N THR A 218 14.37 19.00 6.00
CA THR A 218 14.32 17.56 6.32
C THR A 218 14.91 17.27 7.70
N VAL A 219 16.07 17.85 8.03
CA VAL A 219 16.66 17.68 9.37
C VAL A 219 15.81 18.35 10.46
N SER A 220 15.25 19.54 10.18
CA SER A 220 14.38 20.24 11.10
C SER A 220 13.08 19.47 11.37
N THR A 221 12.44 18.95 10.32
CA THR A 221 11.21 18.17 10.44
C THR A 221 11.43 16.86 11.17
N PHE A 222 12.54 16.16 10.92
CA PHE A 222 12.90 14.99 11.72
C PHE A 222 12.98 15.30 13.22
N LYS A 223 13.63 16.42 13.59
CA LYS A 223 13.70 16.88 14.98
C LYS A 223 12.31 17.25 15.52
N SER A 224 11.46 17.86 14.70
CA SER A 224 10.08 18.20 15.08
C SER A 224 9.24 16.96 15.34
N ILE A 225 9.34 15.93 14.48
CA ILE A 225 8.68 14.63 14.67
C ILE A 225 9.08 14.00 16.02
N LEU A 226 10.39 14.01 16.36
CA LEU A 226 10.85 13.45 17.63
C LEU A 226 10.36 14.22 18.87
N ARG A 227 10.04 15.51 18.73
CA ARG A 227 9.53 16.36 19.83
C ARG A 227 8.02 16.33 19.96
N ASP A 228 7.32 16.17 18.83
CA ASP A 228 5.86 16.08 18.81
C ASP A 228 5.42 14.64 19.13
N LYS A 229 4.99 14.46 20.37
CA LYS A 229 4.60 13.13 20.86
C LYS A 229 3.41 12.55 20.11
N ALA A 230 2.47 13.39 19.61
CA ALA A 230 1.32 12.90 18.85
C ALA A 230 1.77 12.27 17.52
N VAL A 231 2.59 13.01 16.76
CA VAL A 231 3.14 12.54 15.48
C VAL A 231 4.07 11.34 15.69
N LEU A 232 4.97 11.39 16.69
CA LEU A 232 5.92 10.31 16.97
C LEU A 232 5.21 8.99 17.31
N PHE A 233 4.26 9.02 18.27
CA PHE A 233 3.53 7.81 18.65
C PHE A 233 2.70 7.27 17.51
N PHE A 234 2.12 8.14 16.66
CA PHE A 234 1.35 7.70 15.52
C PHE A 234 2.24 7.03 14.45
N ILE A 235 3.38 7.65 14.09
CA ILE A 235 4.33 7.05 13.12
C ILE A 235 4.86 5.71 13.61
N LEU A 236 5.24 5.59 14.88
CA LEU A 236 5.73 4.33 15.43
C LEU A 236 4.63 3.26 15.49
N ALA A 237 3.42 3.62 15.86
CA ALA A 237 2.28 2.71 15.81
C ALA A 237 1.97 2.26 14.38
N TYR A 238 1.95 3.23 13.44
CA TYR A 238 1.76 2.99 12.02
C TYR A 238 2.79 2.00 11.48
N PHE A 239 4.07 2.24 11.77
CA PHE A 239 5.15 1.35 11.39
C PHE A 239 4.88 -0.10 11.82
N CYS A 240 4.49 -0.30 13.08
CA CYS A 240 4.23 -1.63 13.62
C CYS A 240 3.01 -2.29 12.94
N TYR A 241 1.85 -1.64 12.93
CA TYR A 241 0.66 -2.32 12.44
C TYR A 241 0.60 -2.41 10.91
N ILE A 242 1.17 -1.45 10.17
CA ILE A 242 1.17 -1.53 8.71
C ILE A 242 2.11 -2.64 8.20
N ASP A 243 3.20 -2.91 8.94
CA ASP A 243 4.07 -4.06 8.69
C ASP A 243 3.29 -5.39 8.72
N GLY A 244 2.49 -5.59 9.76
CA GLY A 244 1.61 -6.75 9.86
C GLY A 244 0.57 -6.80 8.75
N VAL A 245 -0.08 -5.67 8.44
CA VAL A 245 -1.09 -5.55 7.38
C VAL A 245 -0.51 -5.91 6.02
N ASP A 246 0.58 -5.26 5.63
CA ASP A 246 1.21 -5.47 4.32
C ASP A 246 1.80 -6.88 4.20
N THR A 247 2.30 -7.45 5.30
CA THR A 247 2.77 -8.83 5.33
C THR A 247 1.63 -9.82 5.11
N ILE A 248 0.50 -9.66 5.79
CA ILE A 248 -0.68 -10.51 5.56
C ILE A 248 -1.14 -10.43 4.12
N ILE A 249 -1.21 -9.23 3.54
CA ILE A 249 -1.66 -9.02 2.16
C ILE A 249 -0.68 -9.67 1.16
N SER A 250 0.61 -9.44 1.33
CA SER A 250 1.64 -9.90 0.38
C SER A 250 1.93 -11.40 0.51
N MET A 251 1.78 -11.97 1.70
CA MET A 251 2.12 -13.37 1.97
C MET A 251 0.93 -14.33 1.95
N ALA A 252 -0.32 -13.82 1.84
CA ALA A 252 -1.52 -14.65 1.90
C ALA A 252 -1.54 -15.81 0.89
N THR A 253 -1.20 -15.54 -0.37
CA THR A 253 -1.15 -16.57 -1.42
C THR A 253 0.03 -17.52 -1.25
N ASN A 254 1.18 -17.03 -0.82
CA ASN A 254 2.34 -17.85 -0.52
C ASN A 254 2.02 -18.82 0.65
N TYR A 255 1.44 -18.31 1.71
CA TYR A 255 1.01 -19.11 2.87
C TYR A 255 -0.02 -20.15 2.47
N GLY A 256 -1.07 -19.79 1.73
CA GLY A 256 -2.05 -20.75 1.24
C GLY A 256 -1.45 -21.84 0.33
N SER A 257 -0.50 -21.46 -0.53
CA SER A 257 0.24 -22.40 -1.38
C SER A 257 1.11 -23.36 -0.56
N THR A 258 1.80 -22.86 0.48
CA THR A 258 2.60 -23.69 1.40
C THR A 258 1.74 -24.71 2.14
N LEU A 259 0.47 -24.38 2.41
CA LEU A 259 -0.52 -25.29 3.00
C LEU A 259 -1.21 -26.22 1.98
N GLY A 260 -0.84 -26.16 0.70
CA GLY A 260 -1.38 -27.00 -0.35
C GLY A 260 -2.78 -26.60 -0.83
N LEU A 261 -3.22 -25.38 -0.59
CA LEU A 261 -4.52 -24.89 -1.06
C LEU A 261 -4.54 -24.66 -2.57
N GLY A 262 -5.69 -24.89 -3.21
CA GLY A 262 -5.85 -24.78 -4.66
C GLY A 262 -5.68 -23.33 -5.18
N SER A 263 -4.84 -23.13 -6.18
CA SER A 263 -4.48 -21.80 -6.73
C SER A 263 -5.70 -21.00 -7.22
N ILE A 264 -6.68 -21.64 -7.87
CA ILE A 264 -7.89 -20.97 -8.36
C ILE A 264 -8.70 -20.40 -7.17
N GLY A 265 -8.86 -21.18 -6.10
CA GLY A 265 -9.55 -20.75 -4.89
C GLY A 265 -8.88 -19.54 -4.25
N MET A 266 -7.55 -19.51 -4.21
CA MET A 266 -6.78 -18.38 -3.67
C MET A 266 -6.95 -17.10 -4.51
N ILE A 267 -6.91 -17.19 -5.83
CA ILE A 267 -7.13 -16.04 -6.73
C ILE A 267 -8.55 -15.48 -6.56
N LEU A 268 -9.55 -16.36 -6.51
CA LEU A 268 -10.93 -15.93 -6.28
C LEU A 268 -11.13 -15.29 -4.90
N ALA A 269 -10.48 -15.81 -3.86
CA ALA A 269 -10.51 -15.21 -2.53
C ALA A 269 -9.89 -13.80 -2.51
N LEU A 270 -8.79 -13.56 -3.25
CA LEU A 270 -8.25 -12.22 -3.42
C LEU A 270 -9.24 -11.26 -4.11
N LEU A 271 -9.96 -11.72 -5.13
CA LEU A 271 -11.00 -10.91 -5.76
C LEU A 271 -12.13 -10.57 -4.79
N VAL A 272 -12.55 -11.55 -3.96
CA VAL A 272 -13.56 -11.30 -2.90
C VAL A 272 -13.04 -10.26 -1.92
N THR A 273 -11.77 -10.34 -1.51
CA THR A 273 -11.15 -9.31 -0.64
C THR A 273 -11.29 -7.92 -1.23
N GLN A 274 -11.01 -7.73 -2.52
CA GLN A 274 -11.13 -6.43 -3.21
C GLN A 274 -12.59 -5.93 -3.26
N LEU A 275 -13.53 -6.84 -3.57
CA LEU A 275 -14.95 -6.51 -3.64
C LEU A 275 -15.52 -6.12 -2.27
N VAL A 276 -15.10 -6.80 -1.20
CA VAL A 276 -15.49 -6.48 0.18
C VAL A 276 -14.81 -5.19 0.66
N ALA A 277 -13.56 -4.98 0.32
CA ALA A 277 -12.80 -3.80 0.76
C ALA A 277 -13.42 -2.48 0.29
N MET A 278 -14.04 -2.44 -0.88
CA MET A 278 -14.67 -1.23 -1.41
C MET A 278 -15.79 -0.68 -0.51
N PRO A 279 -16.88 -1.40 -0.21
CA PRO A 279 -17.95 -0.89 0.64
C PRO A 279 -17.48 -0.63 2.07
N PHE A 280 -16.62 -1.49 2.62
CA PHE A 280 -16.10 -1.28 3.97
C PHE A 280 -15.17 -0.07 4.06
N SER A 281 -14.38 0.22 3.04
CA SER A 281 -13.59 1.46 2.99
C SER A 281 -14.51 2.69 3.12
N ILE A 282 -15.61 2.75 2.36
CA ILE A 282 -16.59 3.83 2.43
C ILE A 282 -17.25 3.91 3.82
N LEU A 283 -17.58 2.76 4.42
CA LEU A 283 -18.16 2.70 5.76
C LEU A 283 -17.19 3.26 6.81
N PHE A 284 -15.91 2.87 6.77
CA PHE A 284 -14.88 3.40 7.66
C PHE A 284 -14.72 4.92 7.53
N GLY A 285 -14.74 5.47 6.31
CA GLY A 285 -14.69 6.91 6.10
C GLY A 285 -15.90 7.65 6.68
N ASN A 286 -17.08 7.06 6.62
CA ASN A 286 -18.28 7.63 7.25
C ASN A 286 -18.27 7.49 8.78
N TRP A 287 -17.78 6.35 9.29
CA TRP A 287 -17.65 6.07 10.72
C TRP A 287 -16.51 6.86 11.36
N GLY A 288 -15.43 7.16 10.62
CA GLY A 288 -14.32 7.99 11.08
C GLY A 288 -14.81 9.31 11.66
N LYS A 289 -15.69 9.98 10.92
CA LYS A 289 -16.32 11.22 11.39
C LYS A 289 -17.19 11.04 12.64
N LYS A 290 -17.86 9.88 12.81
CA LYS A 290 -18.80 9.64 13.91
C LYS A 290 -18.10 9.14 15.19
N TYR A 291 -17.13 8.25 15.04
CA TYR A 291 -16.51 7.52 16.15
C TYR A 291 -15.05 7.90 16.38
N GLY A 292 -14.45 8.69 15.48
CA GLY A 292 -13.05 9.07 15.47
C GLY A 292 -12.15 8.08 14.73
N ALA A 293 -11.25 8.59 13.89
CA ALA A 293 -10.35 7.78 13.06
C ALA A 293 -9.45 6.85 13.91
N LEU A 294 -8.83 7.35 14.97
CA LEU A 294 -7.96 6.56 15.86
C LEU A 294 -8.66 5.36 16.50
N ARG A 295 -9.92 5.54 16.91
CA ARG A 295 -10.69 4.44 17.50
C ARG A 295 -10.94 3.34 16.48
N LEU A 296 -11.26 3.70 15.25
CA LEU A 296 -11.50 2.73 14.17
C LEU A 296 -10.20 2.06 13.73
N ILE A 297 -9.08 2.80 13.65
CA ILE A 297 -7.75 2.22 13.42
C ILE A 297 -7.43 1.19 14.51
N THR A 298 -7.65 1.53 15.78
CA THR A 298 -7.39 0.61 16.90
C THR A 298 -8.25 -0.66 16.81
N ILE A 299 -9.53 -0.53 16.43
CA ILE A 299 -10.42 -1.67 16.20
C ILE A 299 -9.90 -2.52 15.03
N ALA A 300 -9.51 -1.90 13.92
CA ALA A 300 -8.97 -2.60 12.76
C ALA A 300 -7.68 -3.36 13.08
N VAL A 301 -6.77 -2.78 13.87
CA VAL A 301 -5.56 -3.47 14.37
C VAL A 301 -5.95 -4.70 15.21
N GLY A 302 -6.97 -4.58 16.07
CA GLY A 302 -7.52 -5.71 16.83
C GLY A 302 -8.08 -6.81 15.92
N VAL A 303 -8.82 -6.44 14.87
CA VAL A 303 -9.34 -7.39 13.88
C VAL A 303 -8.21 -8.09 13.14
N TYR A 304 -7.13 -7.39 12.77
CA TYR A 304 -5.93 -8.02 12.19
C TYR A 304 -5.24 -8.99 13.16
N GLY A 305 -5.24 -8.70 14.46
CA GLY A 305 -4.80 -9.65 15.49
C GLY A 305 -5.65 -10.94 15.45
N VAL A 306 -6.97 -10.83 15.34
CA VAL A 306 -7.86 -12.00 15.18
C VAL A 306 -7.59 -12.73 13.86
N ILE A 307 -7.42 -12.01 12.75
CA ILE A 307 -7.05 -12.59 11.45
C ILE A 307 -5.77 -13.42 11.57
N THR A 308 -4.76 -12.94 12.30
CA THR A 308 -3.49 -13.64 12.54
C THR A 308 -3.73 -14.94 13.31
N VAL A 309 -4.56 -14.92 14.35
CA VAL A 309 -4.90 -16.12 15.14
C VAL A 309 -5.69 -17.13 14.30
N VAL A 310 -6.65 -16.69 13.50
CA VAL A 310 -7.40 -17.59 12.59
C VAL A 310 -6.48 -18.17 11.52
N GLY A 311 -5.56 -17.35 10.97
CA GLY A 311 -4.53 -17.81 10.03
C GLY A 311 -3.59 -18.84 10.63
N PHE A 312 -3.19 -18.67 11.89
CA PHE A 312 -2.46 -19.69 12.64
C PHE A 312 -3.28 -20.98 12.77
N GLY A 313 -4.55 -20.88 13.20
CA GLY A 313 -5.43 -22.05 13.34
C GLY A 313 -5.60 -22.82 12.04
N MET A 314 -5.71 -22.12 10.90
CA MET A 314 -5.78 -22.73 9.58
C MET A 314 -4.54 -23.60 9.27
N GLY A 315 -3.33 -23.08 9.51
CA GLY A 315 -2.10 -23.84 9.30
C GLY A 315 -1.91 -24.93 10.35
N PHE A 316 -2.28 -24.65 11.61
CA PHE A 316 -2.18 -25.62 12.70
C PHE A 316 -3.02 -26.88 12.43
N ILE A 317 -4.21 -26.74 11.86
CA ILE A 317 -5.06 -27.88 11.47
C ILE A 317 -4.36 -28.78 10.44
N ILE A 318 -3.62 -28.20 9.49
CA ILE A 318 -2.86 -28.96 8.49
C ILE A 318 -1.60 -29.55 9.11
N ASP A 319 -0.83 -28.74 9.85
CA ASP A 319 0.45 -29.14 10.45
C ASP A 319 0.32 -30.28 11.48
N TYR A 320 -0.86 -30.41 12.11
CA TYR A 320 -1.14 -31.40 13.20
C TYR A 320 -2.39 -32.24 12.92
N SER A 321 -2.77 -32.41 11.64
CA SER A 321 -3.96 -33.18 11.24
C SER A 321 -4.02 -34.57 11.86
N ASP A 322 -2.89 -35.30 11.90
CA ASP A 322 -2.80 -36.63 12.47
C ASP A 322 -3.10 -36.66 13.98
N HIS A 323 -2.58 -35.68 14.73
CA HIS A 323 -2.83 -35.53 16.16
C HIS A 323 -4.29 -35.14 16.47
N LEU A 324 -4.95 -34.43 15.53
CA LEU A 324 -6.35 -34.05 15.63
C LEU A 324 -7.31 -35.15 15.15
N GLY A 325 -6.79 -36.31 14.70
CA GLY A 325 -7.60 -37.38 14.14
C GLY A 325 -8.30 -37.01 12.83
N LEU A 326 -7.75 -36.04 12.09
CA LEU A 326 -8.30 -35.58 10.82
C LEU A 326 -7.55 -36.21 9.65
N THR A 327 -8.28 -36.64 8.62
CA THR A 327 -7.65 -36.98 7.35
C THR A 327 -7.08 -35.72 6.67
N ALA A 328 -5.98 -35.86 5.92
CA ALA A 328 -5.37 -34.76 5.19
C ALA A 328 -6.39 -33.99 4.30
N GLU A 329 -7.33 -34.71 3.68
CA GLU A 329 -8.39 -34.16 2.86
C GLU A 329 -9.36 -33.28 3.68
N LYS A 330 -9.79 -33.73 4.86
CA LYS A 330 -10.64 -32.96 5.76
C LYS A 330 -9.93 -31.73 6.30
N ALA A 331 -8.65 -31.86 6.68
CA ALA A 331 -7.83 -30.76 7.14
C ALA A 331 -7.70 -29.69 6.06
N ALA A 332 -7.40 -30.07 4.82
CA ALA A 332 -7.33 -29.17 3.66
C ALA A 332 -8.69 -28.49 3.36
N SER A 333 -9.80 -29.23 3.46
CA SER A 333 -11.14 -28.69 3.25
C SER A 333 -11.49 -27.62 4.29
N ILE A 334 -11.26 -27.90 5.59
CA ILE A 334 -11.49 -26.93 6.68
C ILE A 334 -10.60 -25.69 6.47
N SER A 335 -9.32 -25.88 6.16
CA SER A 335 -8.38 -24.78 5.94
C SER A 335 -8.74 -23.93 4.73
N THR A 336 -9.29 -24.53 3.68
CA THR A 336 -9.82 -23.79 2.52
C THR A 336 -10.99 -22.90 2.92
N VAL A 337 -11.94 -23.38 3.73
CA VAL A 337 -13.04 -22.57 4.25
C VAL A 337 -12.51 -21.40 5.11
N LEU A 338 -11.57 -21.68 6.00
CA LEU A 338 -10.95 -20.65 6.84
C LEU A 338 -10.21 -19.60 5.99
N PHE A 339 -9.57 -20.00 4.89
CA PHE A 339 -8.93 -19.06 3.96
C PHE A 339 -9.93 -18.08 3.35
N TRP A 340 -11.13 -18.53 2.97
CA TRP A 340 -12.20 -17.68 2.48
C TRP A 340 -12.75 -16.73 3.56
N VAL A 341 -12.86 -17.23 4.79
CA VAL A 341 -13.24 -16.40 5.94
C VAL A 341 -12.19 -15.32 6.17
N LEU A 342 -10.89 -15.67 6.16
CA LEU A 342 -9.79 -14.73 6.29
C LEU A 342 -9.80 -13.67 5.20
N ALA A 343 -9.97 -14.07 3.93
CA ALA A 343 -10.04 -13.15 2.80
C ALA A 343 -11.17 -12.13 2.98
N THR A 344 -12.33 -12.58 3.44
CA THR A 344 -13.47 -11.70 3.75
C THR A 344 -13.15 -10.77 4.92
N MET A 345 -12.58 -11.29 6.02
CA MET A 345 -12.20 -10.49 7.19
C MET A 345 -11.17 -9.41 6.83
N VAL A 346 -10.13 -9.75 6.07
CA VAL A 346 -9.15 -8.78 5.55
C VAL A 346 -9.84 -7.70 4.75
N GLY A 347 -10.74 -8.06 3.83
CA GLY A 347 -11.52 -7.09 3.05
C GLY A 347 -12.29 -6.10 3.92
N THR A 348 -12.83 -6.52 5.07
CA THR A 348 -13.61 -5.62 5.95
C THR A 348 -12.77 -4.51 6.59
N VAL A 349 -11.48 -4.68 6.75
CA VAL A 349 -10.61 -3.72 7.49
C VAL A 349 -9.49 -3.11 6.66
N GLN A 350 -9.05 -3.77 5.58
CA GLN A 350 -7.88 -3.36 4.79
C GLN A 350 -7.97 -1.92 4.27
N GLY A 351 -9.05 -1.61 3.56
CA GLY A 351 -9.24 -0.27 3.01
C GLY A 351 -9.47 0.79 4.08
N GLY A 352 -10.17 0.41 5.14
CA GLY A 352 -10.47 1.29 6.27
C GLY A 352 -9.23 1.71 7.05
N ILE A 353 -8.36 0.76 7.40
CA ILE A 353 -7.15 1.05 8.19
C ILE A 353 -6.17 1.92 7.39
N GLN A 354 -5.96 1.61 6.11
CA GLN A 354 -5.08 2.40 5.24
C GLN A 354 -5.63 3.82 5.02
N ALA A 355 -6.93 3.94 4.70
CA ALA A 355 -7.57 5.22 4.44
C ALA A 355 -7.58 6.15 5.67
N LEU A 356 -7.93 5.60 6.84
CA LEU A 356 -7.97 6.40 8.08
C LEU A 356 -6.56 6.71 8.60
N SER A 357 -5.57 5.85 8.39
CA SER A 357 -4.18 6.15 8.74
C SER A 357 -3.65 7.32 7.93
N ARG A 358 -3.91 7.32 6.60
CA ARG A 358 -3.54 8.43 5.71
C ARG A 358 -4.24 9.74 6.09
N SER A 359 -5.54 9.70 6.34
CA SER A 359 -6.30 10.91 6.68
C SER A 359 -5.97 11.44 8.07
N TYR A 360 -5.88 10.58 9.07
CA TYR A 360 -5.53 10.99 10.42
C TYR A 360 -4.14 11.62 10.48
N PHE A 361 -3.17 11.03 9.77
CA PHE A 361 -1.84 11.62 9.68
C PHE A 361 -1.88 13.03 9.08
N GLY A 362 -2.63 13.22 7.98
CA GLY A 362 -2.84 14.54 7.39
C GLY A 362 -3.49 15.57 8.31
N GLN A 363 -4.31 15.12 9.28
CA GLN A 363 -4.96 15.99 10.26
C GLN A 363 -4.03 16.46 11.40
N ILE A 364 -2.97 15.72 11.71
CA ILE A 364 -2.06 16.02 12.84
C ILE A 364 -0.75 16.67 12.44
N ILE A 365 -0.51 16.88 11.15
CA ILE A 365 0.72 17.48 10.62
C ILE A 365 0.47 18.89 10.08
N PRO A 366 1.50 19.77 10.06
CA PRO A 366 1.39 21.07 9.41
C PRO A 366 1.13 20.95 7.89
N PRO A 367 0.03 21.52 7.37
CA PRO A 367 -0.33 21.33 5.97
C PRO A 367 0.70 21.93 4.99
N GLU A 368 1.45 22.97 5.37
CA GLU A 368 2.50 23.60 4.57
C GLU A 368 3.72 22.69 4.35
N ARG A 369 3.90 21.69 5.21
CA ARG A 369 5.01 20.71 5.17
C ARG A 369 4.52 19.28 4.95
N SER A 370 3.34 19.13 4.41
CA SER A 370 2.69 17.83 4.27
C SER A 370 3.53 16.82 3.47
N ASN A 371 4.20 17.24 2.39
CA ASN A 371 5.02 16.31 1.61
C ASN A 371 6.20 15.76 2.39
N GLU A 372 6.84 16.58 3.18
CA GLU A 372 7.99 16.19 3.99
C GLU A 372 7.56 15.19 5.08
N TYR A 373 6.47 15.47 5.79
CA TYR A 373 5.93 14.57 6.81
C TYR A 373 5.44 13.23 6.19
N TYR A 374 4.72 13.26 5.07
CA TYR A 374 4.35 12.03 4.35
C TYR A 374 5.57 11.29 3.82
N GLY A 375 6.66 12.01 3.47
CA GLY A 375 7.94 11.41 3.13
C GLY A 375 8.54 10.58 4.27
N PHE A 376 8.47 11.09 5.51
CA PHE A 376 8.86 10.31 6.68
C PHE A 376 7.94 9.12 6.92
N LEU A 377 6.61 9.29 6.80
CA LEU A 377 5.67 8.19 6.93
C LEU A 377 5.94 7.07 5.91
N ASP A 378 6.25 7.44 4.67
CA ASP A 378 6.55 6.52 3.57
C ASP A 378 7.83 5.69 3.82
N ILE A 379 8.86 6.29 4.45
CA ILE A 379 10.05 5.52 4.91
C ILE A 379 9.60 4.38 5.82
N PHE A 380 8.85 4.70 6.86
CA PHE A 380 8.44 3.70 7.84
C PHE A 380 7.54 2.64 7.20
N GLY A 381 6.61 3.01 6.30
CA GLY A 381 5.81 2.06 5.55
C GLY A 381 6.64 1.11 4.68
N LYS A 382 7.70 1.61 4.01
CA LYS A 382 8.57 0.77 3.17
C LYS A 382 9.49 -0.15 3.96
N PHE A 383 10.01 0.30 5.10
CA PHE A 383 10.78 -0.59 5.99
C PHE A 383 9.88 -1.63 6.66
N ALA A 384 8.63 -1.29 6.94
CA ALA A 384 7.63 -2.23 7.43
C ALA A 384 7.46 -3.42 6.48
N CYS A 385 7.37 -3.22 5.17
CA CYS A 385 7.28 -4.30 4.18
C CYS A 385 8.46 -5.29 4.18
N VAL A 386 9.51 -5.05 4.96
CA VAL A 386 10.69 -5.92 5.06
C VAL A 386 10.69 -6.72 6.36
N ILE A 387 10.28 -6.11 7.46
CA ILE A 387 10.40 -6.71 8.81
C ILE A 387 9.41 -7.86 8.98
N GLY A 388 8.16 -7.68 8.61
CA GLY A 388 7.13 -8.70 8.76
C GLY A 388 7.41 -9.98 7.98
N PRO A 389 7.70 -9.93 6.67
CA PRO A 389 8.12 -11.12 5.92
C PRO A 389 9.40 -11.76 6.46
N ALA A 390 10.37 -10.96 6.96
CA ALA A 390 11.58 -11.48 7.58
C ALA A 390 11.28 -12.21 8.90
N LEU A 391 10.41 -11.64 9.74
CA LEU A 391 9.93 -12.26 10.98
C LEU A 391 9.21 -13.57 10.71
N TYR A 392 8.27 -13.59 9.76
CA TYR A 392 7.58 -14.78 9.29
C TYR A 392 8.59 -15.87 8.87
N SER A 393 9.53 -15.51 8.00
CA SER A 393 10.50 -16.46 7.45
C SER A 393 11.45 -16.99 8.52
N LEU A 394 11.88 -16.15 9.45
CA LEU A 394 12.74 -16.53 10.57
C LEU A 394 12.04 -17.57 11.48
N VAL A 395 10.80 -17.27 11.88
CA VAL A 395 10.04 -18.18 12.76
C VAL A 395 9.70 -19.49 12.02
N TYR A 396 9.35 -19.40 10.73
CA TYR A 396 9.14 -20.58 9.90
C TYR A 396 10.41 -21.45 9.81
N ALA A 397 11.57 -20.84 9.60
CA ALA A 397 12.85 -21.57 9.54
C ALA A 397 13.20 -22.24 10.88
N LEU A 398 12.91 -21.58 12.01
CA LEU A 398 13.20 -22.12 13.35
C LEU A 398 12.22 -23.24 13.78
N CYS A 399 10.94 -23.09 13.45
CA CYS A 399 9.88 -24.00 13.89
C CYS A 399 9.58 -25.12 12.87
N GLY A 400 10.02 -24.98 11.62
CA GLY A 400 9.72 -25.90 10.52
C GLY A 400 8.25 -25.90 10.06
N LYS A 401 7.40 -25.00 10.59
CA LYS A 401 5.96 -24.95 10.34
C LYS A 401 5.50 -23.55 9.99
N ALA A 402 4.80 -23.41 8.87
CA ALA A 402 4.32 -22.16 8.35
C ALA A 402 3.28 -21.48 9.27
N SER A 403 2.51 -22.26 10.03
CA SER A 403 1.54 -21.78 11.01
C SER A 403 2.17 -20.87 12.06
N PHE A 404 3.32 -21.23 12.62
CA PHE A 404 4.04 -20.38 13.58
C PHE A 404 4.62 -19.13 12.94
N GLY A 405 5.00 -19.20 11.65
CA GLY A 405 5.41 -18.02 10.89
C GLY A 405 4.30 -16.96 10.83
N ILE A 406 3.05 -17.36 10.51
CA ILE A 406 1.90 -16.44 10.54
C ILE A 406 1.61 -15.93 11.96
N LEU A 407 1.67 -16.80 12.97
CA LEU A 407 1.43 -16.41 14.36
C LEU A 407 2.40 -15.31 14.83
N SER A 408 3.64 -15.32 14.34
CA SER A 408 4.63 -14.29 14.71
C SER A 408 4.20 -12.88 14.36
N LEU A 409 3.32 -12.72 13.37
CA LEU A 409 2.78 -11.41 12.98
C LEU A 409 1.84 -10.79 14.05
N ILE A 410 1.48 -11.53 15.09
CA ILE A 410 0.78 -10.96 16.24
C ILE A 410 1.65 -9.90 16.95
N ILE A 411 2.99 -10.04 16.90
CA ILE A 411 3.92 -9.14 17.56
C ILE A 411 3.79 -7.70 17.06
N PRO A 412 3.90 -7.41 15.75
CA PRO A 412 3.72 -6.05 15.26
C PRO A 412 2.31 -5.50 15.51
N PHE A 413 1.25 -6.31 15.46
CA PHE A 413 -0.09 -5.84 15.79
C PHE A 413 -0.25 -5.47 17.27
N VAL A 414 0.28 -6.30 18.18
CA VAL A 414 0.28 -5.97 19.62
C VAL A 414 1.11 -4.73 19.90
N ALA A 415 2.30 -4.61 19.30
CA ALA A 415 3.15 -3.42 19.46
C ALA A 415 2.43 -2.16 18.95
N GLY A 416 1.82 -2.20 17.76
CA GLY A 416 1.04 -1.10 17.21
C GLY A 416 -0.16 -0.74 18.08
N PHE A 417 -0.90 -1.74 18.58
CA PHE A 417 -2.01 -1.52 19.51
C PHE A 417 -1.57 -0.84 20.80
N VAL A 418 -0.50 -1.33 21.41
CA VAL A 418 0.06 -0.75 22.65
C VAL A 418 0.49 0.70 22.42
N LEU A 419 1.20 0.98 21.33
CA LEU A 419 1.63 2.34 20.97
C LEU A 419 0.44 3.29 20.76
N LEU A 420 -0.65 2.83 20.13
CA LEU A 420 -1.88 3.61 19.99
C LEU A 420 -2.52 3.90 21.36
N GLN A 421 -2.51 2.95 22.31
CA GLN A 421 -3.06 3.17 23.65
C GLN A 421 -2.18 4.11 24.48
N VAL A 422 -0.86 3.92 24.47
CA VAL A 422 0.10 4.78 25.17
C VAL A 422 0.10 6.21 24.61
N GLY A 423 -0.02 6.35 23.30
CA GLY A 423 -0.11 7.64 22.60
C GLY A 423 -1.43 8.40 22.84
N LYS A 424 -2.49 7.71 23.27
CA LYS A 424 -3.85 8.26 23.41
C LYS A 424 -3.97 9.58 24.18
N PRO A 425 -3.24 9.82 25.30
CA PRO A 425 -3.29 11.11 25.98
C PRO A 425 -2.76 12.28 25.14
N HIS A 426 -1.78 12.02 24.27
CA HIS A 426 -1.21 13.03 23.39
C HIS A 426 -2.14 13.33 22.21
N PHE A 427 -2.77 12.31 21.62
CA PHE A 427 -3.75 12.46 20.55
C PHE A 427 -4.97 13.29 20.98
N ARG A 428 -5.46 13.14 22.20
CA ARG A 428 -6.57 13.92 22.75
C ARG A 428 -6.22 15.40 22.95
N ARG A 429 -4.96 15.72 23.26
CA ARG A 429 -4.51 17.12 23.41
C ARG A 429 -4.58 17.86 22.08
N VAL A 430 -4.16 17.25 20.99
CA VAL A 430 -4.24 17.84 19.64
C VAL A 430 -5.70 18.13 19.26
N GLN A 431 -6.63 17.22 19.56
CA GLN A 431 -8.06 17.44 19.31
C GLN A 431 -8.69 18.56 20.14
N HIS A 432 -8.13 18.91 21.32
CA HIS A 432 -8.63 19.98 22.17
C HIS A 432 -8.06 21.36 21.81
N GLU A 433 -6.87 21.43 21.24
CA GLU A 433 -6.29 22.69 20.77
C GLU A 433 -7.02 23.25 19.54
N GLU A 434 -7.51 22.38 18.63
CA GLU A 434 -8.30 22.77 17.45
C GLU A 434 -9.74 23.26 17.78
N ILE A 435 -10.27 22.97 18.99
CA ILE A 435 -11.62 23.42 19.39
C ILE A 435 -11.57 24.81 20.04
N ASN A 436 -10.39 25.30 20.42
CA ASN A 436 -10.20 26.57 21.14
C ASN A 436 -9.52 27.68 20.28
N GLU A 437 -9.19 27.42 19.02
CA GLU A 437 -8.83 28.41 18.01
C GLU A 437 -10.01 28.64 17.02
#